data_71daf17e612d939486ba08b833c2ee32
#
_entry.id   71daf17e612d939486ba08b833c2ee32
#
_cell.length_a   1.000
_cell.length_b   1.000
_cell.length_c   1.000
_cell.angle_alpha   90.00
_cell.angle_beta   90.00
_cell.angle_gamma   90.00
#
_symmetry.space_group_name_H-M   'P 1'
#
loop_
_entity.id
_entity.type
_entity.pdbx_description
1 polymer ?
#
loop_
_entity_poly.entity_id
_entity_poly.type
_entity_poly.pdbx_seq_one_letter_code
_entity_poly.pdbx_strand_id
1 'polypeptide(L)'
;MKNILTTCLFLCLLLTVHAADNPNVKKLFTVTSGELKLTFMVGTDNRLYQLGFGDAAREVEPPAKMPSREWEFLPPYGNGVLTEPAIQATHVDGNTSTELHYTGHRTETLAPGIEQTVILLKDPAYPFTVDIYIKCYTDNSMMEIWNTVTHNEKGKVILHRFASAAPVVKAKEYWLSQFSGNYKREATLNEERLSEGVKILDSKLGIRAHQMRIPSFILSLNGPAKENEGEVLAASLRWSSSFQFAFDVDWNKNLRLLTGMNPLGSQYNLERGGTFTTPAILYTYSKQGKGEASRRFHRWAMANAIRDAEKDRPVLLNNWEATHCDFDEDRLKQLFDGARQVGAELFLLDDGWFGNGPYSRDDDKHGLGDWDPSTKKLPKGLSYIAKEALKRKVGFGIWLEPEMVNPQSELYQKHPDWIITQPKREPILGRHQEILDLTRPEVQAFEWDIIDKTLRPNPDITYVKWDCNRYITQPGSSYLQPADQSHLWIDYNWALYRLMDRFAKGFPNVMAMLCAGGSGRVDYGAMPYFHSFWPSDNTDPLGRIKIQWGFSHFFPANTISAHVTRMGKRHLKMAIDVALSGAFGIDLALDKATAEERAQIADAVKL
;
A
#
# COMPACT_ATOMS: atom_id res chain seq x y z
N MET A 1 40.27 31.08 -37.11
CA MET A 1 38.80 31.05 -37.24
C MET A 1 38.23 30.83 -35.85
N LYS A 2 37.48 31.81 -35.37
CA LYS A 2 37.07 31.93 -33.95
C LYS A 2 35.89 31.02 -33.64
N ASN A 3 36.02 30.18 -32.61
CA ASN A 3 34.92 29.44 -32.00
C ASN A 3 34.06 30.39 -31.16
N ILE A 4 32.79 30.49 -31.49
CA ILE A 4 31.80 31.21 -30.67
C ILE A 4 31.10 30.15 -29.82
N LEU A 5 31.42 30.15 -28.52
CA LEU A 5 30.68 29.43 -27.49
C LEU A 5 29.43 30.24 -27.16
N THR A 6 28.26 29.75 -27.55
CA THR A 6 26.99 30.34 -27.14
C THR A 6 26.55 29.74 -25.82
N THR A 7 26.75 30.50 -24.76
CA THR A 7 26.28 30.17 -23.41
C THR A 7 24.79 30.55 -23.34
N CYS A 8 23.89 29.57 -23.36
CA CYS A 8 22.49 29.80 -23.04
C CYS A 8 22.33 30.03 -21.53
N LEU A 9 22.17 31.28 -21.17
CA LEU A 9 21.76 31.69 -19.82
C LEU A 9 20.25 31.44 -19.72
N PHE A 10 19.84 30.39 -19.01
CA PHE A 10 18.46 30.23 -18.62
C PHE A 10 18.17 31.23 -17.51
N LEU A 11 17.48 32.28 -17.87
CA LEU A 11 16.93 33.28 -16.95
C LEU A 11 15.70 32.65 -16.32
N CYS A 12 15.79 32.12 -15.08
CA CYS A 12 14.63 31.84 -14.24
C CYS A 12 13.93 33.16 -13.95
N LEU A 13 12.92 33.51 -14.74
CA LEU A 13 11.97 34.55 -14.36
C LEU A 13 11.16 34.06 -13.19
N LEU A 14 11.56 34.44 -12.00
CA LEU A 14 10.68 34.45 -10.81
C LEU A 14 9.57 35.47 -11.11
N LEU A 15 8.45 35.00 -11.64
CA LEU A 15 7.21 35.76 -11.68
C LEU A 15 6.73 35.93 -10.24
N THR A 16 7.20 36.98 -9.58
CA THR A 16 6.55 37.51 -8.40
C THR A 16 5.23 38.12 -8.90
N VAL A 17 4.15 37.36 -8.83
CA VAL A 17 2.80 37.91 -8.96
C VAL A 17 2.67 38.97 -7.87
N HIS A 18 2.45 40.23 -8.28
CA HIS A 18 2.27 41.35 -7.36
C HIS A 18 0.98 41.12 -6.56
N ALA A 19 1.13 40.65 -5.32
CA ALA A 19 0.07 40.65 -4.32
C ALA A 19 -0.20 42.06 -3.77
N ALA A 20 0.21 43.12 -4.51
CA ALA A 20 0.39 44.46 -4.00
C ALA A 20 -0.88 45.18 -3.55
N ASP A 21 -2.11 44.65 -3.83
CA ASP A 21 -3.34 45.41 -3.53
C ASP A 21 -4.43 44.62 -2.78
N ASN A 22 -4.18 43.39 -2.33
CA ASN A 22 -5.17 42.67 -1.53
C ASN A 22 -4.80 42.67 -0.03
N PRO A 23 -5.52 43.45 0.79
CA PRO A 23 -5.18 43.66 2.21
C PRO A 23 -5.32 42.36 3.06
N ASN A 24 -5.92 41.31 2.52
CA ASN A 24 -6.09 40.04 3.22
C ASN A 24 -4.95 39.04 2.99
N VAL A 25 -4.06 39.33 2.04
CA VAL A 25 -2.99 38.42 1.61
C VAL A 25 -1.66 38.83 2.22
N LYS A 26 -1.09 37.96 3.04
CA LYS A 26 0.28 38.11 3.55
C LYS A 26 1.30 37.48 2.61
N LYS A 27 0.98 36.33 2.00
CA LYS A 27 1.84 35.61 1.06
C LYS A 27 1.03 34.73 0.13
N LEU A 28 1.48 34.62 -1.13
CA LEU A 28 1.02 33.62 -2.10
C LEU A 28 2.20 32.76 -2.52
N PHE A 29 1.97 31.47 -2.69
CA PHE A 29 2.96 30.56 -3.26
C PHE A 29 2.29 29.33 -3.86
N THR A 30 2.98 28.65 -4.76
CA THR A 30 2.53 27.44 -5.44
C THR A 30 3.51 26.30 -5.23
N VAL A 31 3.00 25.08 -5.23
CA VAL A 31 3.76 23.85 -5.34
C VAL A 31 3.27 23.14 -6.61
N THR A 32 4.15 22.88 -7.55
CA THR A 32 3.80 22.35 -8.88
C THR A 32 4.59 21.09 -9.18
N SER A 33 3.91 20.08 -9.73
CA SER A 33 4.50 18.84 -10.21
C SER A 33 3.93 18.53 -11.60
N GLY A 34 4.62 18.91 -12.65
CA GLY A 34 4.14 18.77 -14.03
C GLY A 34 2.77 19.44 -14.25
N GLU A 35 1.74 18.65 -14.53
CA GLU A 35 0.37 19.17 -14.76
C GLU A 35 -0.46 19.37 -13.48
N LEU A 36 0.06 19.00 -12.30
CA LEU A 36 -0.63 19.14 -11.02
C LEU A 36 -0.07 20.32 -10.22
N LYS A 37 -0.94 21.21 -9.72
CA LYS A 37 -0.58 22.39 -8.93
C LYS A 37 -1.44 22.53 -7.68
N LEU A 38 -0.79 22.86 -6.57
CA LEU A 38 -1.38 23.40 -5.34
C LEU A 38 -1.07 24.90 -5.25
N THR A 39 -2.10 25.71 -5.01
CA THR A 39 -1.94 27.15 -4.80
C THR A 39 -2.34 27.49 -3.37
N PHE A 40 -1.44 28.14 -2.63
CA PHE A 40 -1.60 28.51 -1.25
C PHE A 40 -1.62 30.01 -1.05
N MET A 41 -2.42 30.44 -0.08
CA MET A 41 -2.46 31.80 0.46
C MET A 41 -2.21 31.74 1.97
N VAL A 42 -1.30 32.54 2.45
CA VAL A 42 -1.20 32.88 3.88
C VAL A 42 -2.01 34.15 4.09
N GLY A 43 -3.04 34.04 4.93
CA GLY A 43 -3.87 35.19 5.29
C GLY A 43 -3.17 36.13 6.28
N THR A 44 -3.72 37.32 6.47
CA THR A 44 -3.26 38.27 7.50
C THR A 44 -3.47 37.75 8.93
N ASP A 45 -4.32 36.72 9.09
CA ASP A 45 -4.51 35.95 10.32
C ASP A 45 -3.47 34.83 10.51
N ASN A 46 -2.43 34.78 9.65
CA ASN A 46 -1.37 33.75 9.62
C ASN A 46 -1.83 32.32 9.30
N ARG A 47 -3.05 32.08 8.85
CA ARG A 47 -3.53 30.76 8.48
C ARG A 47 -3.13 30.39 7.05
N LEU A 48 -2.94 29.10 6.80
CA LEU A 48 -2.62 28.55 5.49
C LEU A 48 -3.89 28.11 4.78
N TYR A 49 -4.31 28.91 3.79
CA TYR A 49 -5.47 28.60 2.95
C TYR A 49 -5.04 27.97 1.63
N GLN A 50 -5.82 27.00 1.15
CA GLN A 50 -5.69 26.48 -0.18
C GLN A 50 -6.63 27.23 -1.13
N LEU A 51 -6.12 27.78 -2.22
CA LEU A 51 -6.91 28.45 -3.23
C LEU A 51 -7.24 27.54 -4.43
N GLY A 52 -6.35 26.62 -4.79
CA GLY A 52 -6.54 25.71 -5.90
C GLY A 52 -5.80 24.38 -5.75
N PHE A 53 -6.36 23.32 -6.34
CA PHE A 53 -5.75 22.01 -6.48
C PHE A 53 -6.23 21.37 -7.79
N GLY A 54 -5.31 20.97 -8.65
CA GLY A 54 -5.58 20.35 -9.95
C GLY A 54 -4.70 20.92 -11.07
N ASP A 55 -5.31 21.36 -12.15
CA ASP A 55 -4.65 21.82 -13.38
C ASP A 55 -3.59 22.90 -13.13
N ALA A 56 -2.34 22.61 -13.45
CA ALA A 56 -1.23 23.54 -13.31
C ALA A 56 -1.37 24.78 -14.21
N ALA A 57 -2.04 24.67 -15.33
CA ALA A 57 -2.26 25.80 -16.25
C ALA A 57 -3.37 26.76 -15.76
N ARG A 58 -4.17 26.35 -14.76
CA ARG A 58 -5.26 27.18 -14.25
C ARG A 58 -4.71 28.22 -13.26
N GLU A 59 -4.85 29.50 -13.61
CA GLU A 59 -4.56 30.59 -12.69
C GLU A 59 -5.66 30.71 -11.62
N VAL A 60 -5.26 31.01 -10.39
CA VAL A 60 -6.15 31.19 -9.26
C VAL A 60 -5.80 32.50 -8.59
N GLU A 61 -6.72 33.43 -8.62
CA GLU A 61 -6.56 34.71 -7.93
C GLU A 61 -6.99 34.64 -6.47
N PRO A 62 -6.34 35.38 -5.58
CA PRO A 62 -6.76 35.46 -4.19
C PRO A 62 -8.14 36.12 -4.09
N PRO A 63 -9.02 35.63 -3.21
CA PRO A 63 -10.35 36.18 -3.06
C PRO A 63 -10.30 37.59 -2.43
N ALA A 64 -11.25 38.45 -2.80
CA ALA A 64 -11.35 39.83 -2.28
C ALA A 64 -11.61 39.89 -0.77
N LYS A 65 -12.15 38.83 -0.18
CA LYS A 65 -12.35 38.67 1.29
C LYS A 65 -11.54 37.50 1.80
N MET A 66 -11.23 37.52 3.11
CA MET A 66 -10.63 36.36 3.75
C MET A 66 -11.45 35.09 3.46
N PRO A 67 -10.81 33.97 3.08
CA PRO A 67 -11.49 32.70 2.98
C PRO A 67 -12.07 32.28 4.33
N SER A 68 -13.14 31.50 4.32
CA SER A 68 -13.59 30.84 5.55
C SER A 68 -12.58 29.76 5.98
N ARG A 69 -12.64 29.33 7.22
CA ARG A 69 -11.69 28.34 7.78
C ARG A 69 -11.79 26.97 7.12
N GLU A 70 -12.90 26.68 6.47
CA GLU A 70 -13.05 25.49 5.61
C GLU A 70 -12.05 25.44 4.44
N TRP A 71 -11.41 26.56 4.09
CA TRP A 71 -10.36 26.62 3.07
C TRP A 71 -8.94 26.45 3.63
N GLU A 72 -8.79 26.27 4.96
CA GLU A 72 -7.49 25.82 5.49
C GLU A 72 -7.10 24.47 4.87
N PHE A 73 -5.83 24.29 4.53
CA PHE A 73 -5.36 23.04 3.87
C PHE A 73 -5.48 21.83 4.81
N LEU A 74 -5.24 22.03 6.11
CA LEU A 74 -5.47 21.03 7.17
C LEU A 74 -6.37 21.65 8.23
N PRO A 75 -7.70 21.72 8.03
CA PRO A 75 -8.60 22.34 8.98
C PRO A 75 -8.60 21.59 10.32
N PRO A 76 -8.21 22.24 11.42
CA PRO A 76 -8.22 21.61 12.74
C PRO A 76 -9.58 21.65 13.40
N TYR A 77 -9.85 20.69 14.28
CA TYR A 77 -11.05 20.62 15.09
C TYR A 77 -11.10 21.76 16.14
N GLY A 78 -12.31 22.20 16.45
CA GLY A 78 -12.57 23.20 17.51
C GLY A 78 -12.26 24.64 17.12
N ASN A 79 -11.96 24.91 15.85
CA ASN A 79 -11.52 26.18 15.32
C ASN A 79 -12.54 26.83 14.34
N GLY A 80 -13.84 26.58 14.55
CA GLY A 80 -14.91 27.17 13.74
C GLY A 80 -15.06 26.55 12.34
N VAL A 81 -14.46 25.38 12.08
CA VAL A 81 -14.70 24.57 10.90
C VAL A 81 -16.01 23.81 11.06
N LEU A 82 -16.89 23.86 10.06
CA LEU A 82 -18.23 23.24 10.07
C LEU A 82 -18.26 21.88 9.36
N THR A 83 -17.20 21.58 8.59
CA THR A 83 -17.02 20.33 7.85
C THR A 83 -16.10 19.36 8.62
N GLU A 84 -15.84 18.19 8.07
CA GLU A 84 -14.94 17.20 8.68
C GLU A 84 -13.53 17.77 8.90
N PRO A 85 -13.00 17.75 10.14
CA PRO A 85 -11.65 18.25 10.43
C PRO A 85 -10.59 17.29 9.91
N ALA A 86 -9.44 17.82 9.48
CA ALA A 86 -8.28 17.02 9.08
C ALA A 86 -7.44 16.59 10.29
N ILE A 87 -7.36 17.42 11.32
CA ILE A 87 -6.63 17.16 12.56
C ILE A 87 -7.55 17.39 13.76
N GLN A 88 -7.50 16.47 14.71
CA GLN A 88 -8.18 16.59 16.01
C GLN A 88 -7.24 16.11 17.11
N ALA A 89 -6.92 16.98 18.05
CA ALA A 89 -6.07 16.68 19.19
C ALA A 89 -6.77 17.09 20.50
N THR A 90 -6.43 16.41 21.60
CA THR A 90 -6.69 16.85 22.95
C THR A 90 -5.36 17.23 23.58
N HIS A 91 -5.20 18.51 23.90
CA HIS A 91 -4.02 19.04 24.58
C HIS A 91 -3.96 18.57 26.06
N VAL A 92 -2.79 18.70 26.67
CA VAL A 92 -2.55 18.18 28.04
C VAL A 92 -3.48 18.74 29.09
N ASP A 93 -3.97 19.97 28.91
CA ASP A 93 -4.94 20.62 29.81
C ASP A 93 -6.41 20.25 29.54
N GLY A 94 -6.65 19.35 28.57
CA GLY A 94 -7.98 18.89 28.16
C GLY A 94 -8.63 19.76 27.07
N ASN A 95 -7.96 20.81 26.58
CA ASN A 95 -8.47 21.62 25.47
C ASN A 95 -8.47 20.78 24.18
N THR A 96 -9.59 20.79 23.45
CA THR A 96 -9.75 20.07 22.18
C THR A 96 -9.67 20.97 20.96
N SER A 97 -9.51 22.29 21.16
CA SER A 97 -9.39 23.25 20.07
C SER A 97 -7.93 23.44 19.69
N THR A 98 -7.61 23.24 18.44
CA THR A 98 -6.26 23.44 17.87
C THR A 98 -6.31 24.54 16.82
N GLU A 99 -5.30 25.40 16.80
CA GLU A 99 -5.08 26.39 15.75
C GLU A 99 -3.76 26.12 15.05
N LEU A 100 -3.71 26.30 13.72
CA LEU A 100 -2.49 26.09 12.95
C LEU A 100 -2.11 27.35 12.19
N HIS A 101 -1.11 28.07 12.71
CA HIS A 101 -0.56 29.27 12.09
C HIS A 101 0.68 28.94 11.25
N TYR A 102 0.72 29.44 10.03
CA TYR A 102 1.88 29.35 9.17
C TYR A 102 3.07 30.13 9.74
N THR A 103 4.22 29.47 9.85
CA THR A 103 5.46 30.07 10.34
C THR A 103 6.52 30.16 9.24
N GLY A 104 6.40 29.37 8.19
CA GLY A 104 7.34 29.39 7.06
C GLY A 104 7.17 28.20 6.14
N HIS A 105 7.90 28.21 5.03
CA HIS A 105 8.13 27.02 4.22
C HIS A 105 9.52 27.08 3.59
N ARG A 106 10.02 25.91 3.21
CA ARG A 106 11.25 25.72 2.42
C ARG A 106 11.01 24.71 1.33
N THR A 107 11.71 24.88 0.21
CA THR A 107 11.74 23.90 -0.87
C THR A 107 13.19 23.48 -1.12
N GLU A 108 13.40 22.18 -1.29
CA GLU A 108 14.69 21.58 -1.57
C GLU A 108 14.59 20.63 -2.76
N THR A 109 15.62 20.59 -3.60
CA THR A 109 15.75 19.60 -4.68
C THR A 109 16.42 18.36 -4.11
N LEU A 110 15.71 17.23 -4.12
CA LEU A 110 16.22 15.95 -3.62
C LEU A 110 16.99 15.18 -4.69
N ALA A 111 16.55 15.29 -5.94
CA ALA A 111 17.17 14.71 -7.14
C ALA A 111 16.65 15.43 -8.38
N PRO A 112 17.25 15.21 -9.56
CA PRO A 112 16.69 15.76 -10.81
C PRO A 112 15.20 15.36 -10.97
N GLY A 113 14.34 16.36 -11.18
CA GLY A 113 12.88 16.18 -11.30
C GLY A 113 12.15 15.85 -10.00
N ILE A 114 12.83 15.84 -8.83
CA ILE A 114 12.23 15.56 -7.53
C ILE A 114 12.51 16.72 -6.57
N GLU A 115 11.47 17.43 -6.18
CA GLU A 115 11.53 18.54 -5.22
C GLU A 115 10.64 18.23 -4.00
N GLN A 116 11.03 18.74 -2.84
CA GLN A 116 10.24 18.65 -1.62
C GLN A 116 10.01 20.03 -1.01
N THR A 117 8.75 20.39 -0.85
CA THR A 117 8.35 21.57 -0.07
C THR A 117 7.90 21.11 1.31
N VAL A 118 8.44 21.74 2.36
CA VAL A 118 8.01 21.54 3.75
C VAL A 118 7.38 22.83 4.24
N ILE A 119 6.11 22.77 4.63
CA ILE A 119 5.35 23.91 5.17
C ILE A 119 5.24 23.73 6.67
N LEU A 120 5.61 24.75 7.44
CA LEU A 120 5.70 24.72 8.90
C LEU A 120 4.50 25.43 9.50
N LEU A 121 3.71 24.70 10.28
CA LEU A 121 2.56 25.21 11.02
C LEU A 121 2.80 25.06 12.53
N LYS A 122 2.30 26.01 13.32
CA LYS A 122 2.42 25.99 14.78
C LYS A 122 1.17 26.51 15.43
N ASP A 123 0.77 25.87 16.52
CA ASP A 123 -0.28 26.41 17.39
C ASP A 123 0.24 27.64 18.16
N PRO A 124 -0.48 28.78 18.18
CA PRO A 124 -0.03 29.98 18.86
C PRO A 124 -0.07 29.87 20.40
N ALA A 125 -0.89 28.97 20.95
CA ALA A 125 -1.07 28.81 22.41
C ALA A 125 -0.29 27.61 22.96
N TYR A 126 -0.09 26.56 22.16
CA TYR A 126 0.54 25.32 22.58
C TYR A 126 1.87 25.08 21.86
N PRO A 127 2.85 24.45 22.51
CA PRO A 127 4.07 23.98 21.83
C PRO A 127 3.77 22.73 20.96
N PHE A 128 2.83 22.91 20.02
CA PHE A 128 2.33 21.90 19.09
C PHE A 128 2.60 22.38 17.67
N THR A 129 3.19 21.52 16.85
CA THR A 129 3.57 21.84 15.47
C THR A 129 3.11 20.76 14.50
N VAL A 130 2.79 21.18 13.28
CA VAL A 130 2.50 20.29 12.15
C VAL A 130 3.34 20.72 10.96
N ASP A 131 4.19 19.83 10.49
CA ASP A 131 4.97 20.03 9.28
C ASP A 131 4.32 19.25 8.13
N ILE A 132 3.96 19.95 7.06
CA ILE A 132 3.37 19.37 5.86
C ILE A 132 4.47 19.17 4.83
N TYR A 133 4.65 17.94 4.39
CA TYR A 133 5.59 17.57 3.35
C TYR A 133 4.86 17.36 2.03
N ILE A 134 5.32 18.02 0.98
CA ILE A 134 4.82 17.87 -0.39
C ILE A 134 6.01 17.55 -1.28
N LYS A 135 6.14 16.29 -1.70
CA LYS A 135 7.18 15.83 -2.59
C LYS A 135 6.63 15.72 -4.00
N CYS A 136 7.28 16.41 -4.94
CA CYS A 136 6.88 16.52 -6.33
C CYS A 136 7.79 15.66 -7.20
N TYR A 137 7.17 14.86 -8.08
CA TYR A 137 7.85 14.09 -9.12
C TYR A 137 7.42 14.67 -10.48
N THR A 138 8.15 15.68 -10.93
CA THR A 138 7.75 16.56 -12.05
C THR A 138 7.50 15.80 -13.34
N ASP A 139 8.38 14.84 -13.69
CA ASP A 139 8.30 14.06 -14.93
C ASP A 139 7.05 13.16 -14.99
N ASN A 140 6.50 12.81 -13.83
CA ASN A 140 5.31 11.97 -13.73
C ASN A 140 4.05 12.76 -13.37
N SER A 141 4.14 14.07 -13.14
CA SER A 141 3.03 14.89 -12.63
C SER A 141 2.40 14.30 -11.36
N MET A 142 3.25 13.83 -10.42
CA MET A 142 2.84 13.18 -9.16
C MET A 142 3.23 14.05 -7.98
N MET A 143 2.32 14.16 -7.00
CA MET A 143 2.60 14.73 -5.68
C MET A 143 2.40 13.67 -4.60
N GLU A 144 3.33 13.60 -3.67
CA GLU A 144 3.27 12.76 -2.48
C GLU A 144 3.17 13.67 -1.26
N ILE A 145 2.11 13.52 -0.44
CA ILE A 145 1.79 14.43 0.68
C ILE A 145 1.65 13.64 1.97
N TRP A 146 2.32 14.11 3.03
CA TRP A 146 2.18 13.58 4.39
C TRP A 146 2.45 14.67 5.41
N ASN A 147 2.18 14.39 6.68
CA ASN A 147 2.38 15.32 7.78
C ASN A 147 3.17 14.67 8.91
N THR A 148 3.89 15.50 9.67
CA THR A 148 4.40 15.14 10.99
C THR A 148 3.79 16.07 12.05
N VAL A 149 3.36 15.48 13.15
CA VAL A 149 2.85 16.21 14.33
C VAL A 149 3.87 16.03 15.45
N THR A 150 4.31 17.13 16.05
CA THR A 150 5.23 17.13 17.20
C THR A 150 4.72 18.06 18.29
N HIS A 151 4.91 17.70 19.55
CA HIS A 151 4.57 18.60 20.65
C HIS A 151 5.61 18.54 21.79
N ASN A 152 5.65 19.63 22.61
CA ASN A 152 6.49 19.74 23.80
C ASN A 152 5.68 20.11 25.04
N GLU A 153 4.40 19.81 25.07
CA GLU A 153 3.54 20.01 26.25
C GLU A 153 3.99 19.10 27.41
N LYS A 154 3.67 19.48 28.65
CA LYS A 154 4.12 18.74 29.85
C LYS A 154 3.23 17.53 30.16
N GLY A 155 3.08 16.61 29.22
CA GLY A 155 2.28 15.39 29.30
C GLY A 155 2.03 14.80 27.94
N LYS A 156 1.05 13.89 27.82
CA LYS A 156 0.64 13.27 26.56
C LYS A 156 -0.40 14.15 25.86
N VAL A 157 -0.26 14.33 24.56
CA VAL A 157 -1.32 14.83 23.67
C VAL A 157 -2.00 13.63 23.02
N ILE A 158 -3.32 13.66 22.92
CA ILE A 158 -4.09 12.59 22.28
C ILE A 158 -4.48 13.03 20.87
N LEU A 159 -4.00 12.33 19.87
CA LEU A 159 -4.41 12.54 18.48
C LEU A 159 -5.61 11.65 18.17
N HIS A 160 -6.76 12.24 17.82
CA HIS A 160 -8.00 11.51 17.48
C HIS A 160 -8.20 11.38 15.98
N ARG A 161 -7.74 12.38 15.22
CA ARG A 161 -7.77 12.39 13.75
C ARG A 161 -6.51 13.06 13.22
N PHE A 162 -5.98 12.51 12.12
CA PHE A 162 -4.70 12.91 11.53
C PHE A 162 -4.68 12.53 10.05
N ALA A 163 -5.37 13.33 9.21
CA ALA A 163 -5.37 13.11 7.77
C ALA A 163 -3.97 13.37 7.17
N SER A 164 -3.58 12.57 6.19
CA SER A 164 -2.34 12.79 5.42
C SER A 164 -2.43 14.04 4.55
N ALA A 165 -3.62 14.30 4.00
CA ALA A 165 -3.95 15.53 3.26
C ALA A 165 -5.46 15.78 3.31
N ALA A 166 -5.86 17.05 3.15
CA ALA A 166 -7.26 17.43 3.09
C ALA A 166 -7.52 18.50 2.00
N PRO A 167 -7.08 18.28 0.74
CA PRO A 167 -7.27 19.28 -0.30
C PRO A 167 -8.75 19.47 -0.66
N VAL A 168 -9.07 20.67 -1.12
CA VAL A 168 -10.38 21.03 -1.70
C VAL A 168 -10.28 21.02 -3.22
N VAL A 169 -11.19 20.34 -3.88
CA VAL A 169 -11.32 20.29 -5.34
C VAL A 169 -12.58 21.04 -5.76
N LYS A 170 -12.49 21.83 -6.84
CA LYS A 170 -13.61 22.59 -7.41
C LYS A 170 -13.96 22.06 -8.80
N ALA A 171 -15.18 21.56 -8.95
CA ALA A 171 -15.75 21.16 -10.23
C ALA A 171 -17.28 21.38 -10.23
N LYS A 172 -17.92 21.27 -11.38
CA LYS A 172 -19.39 21.35 -11.49
C LYS A 172 -20.06 20.11 -10.89
N GLU A 173 -19.43 18.96 -11.05
CA GLU A 173 -19.84 17.68 -10.48
C GLU A 173 -18.65 16.73 -10.35
N TYR A 174 -18.80 15.71 -9.55
CA TYR A 174 -17.77 14.73 -9.19
C TYR A 174 -18.28 13.32 -9.42
N TRP A 175 -17.48 12.50 -10.12
CA TRP A 175 -17.74 11.09 -10.33
C TRP A 175 -16.61 10.27 -9.73
N LEU A 176 -16.95 9.46 -8.73
CA LEU A 176 -15.99 8.65 -7.99
C LEU A 176 -15.92 7.25 -8.59
N SER A 177 -14.75 6.89 -9.11
CA SER A 177 -14.38 5.51 -9.43
C SER A 177 -13.66 4.90 -8.23
N GLN A 178 -14.26 3.89 -7.62
CA GLN A 178 -13.71 3.14 -6.50
C GLN A 178 -13.55 1.67 -6.85
N PHE A 179 -12.59 1.01 -6.21
CA PHE A 179 -12.25 -0.39 -6.45
C PHE A 179 -12.57 -1.19 -5.19
N SER A 180 -13.64 -1.95 -5.23
CA SER A 180 -14.15 -2.72 -4.10
C SER A 180 -14.29 -4.19 -4.45
N GLY A 181 -14.58 -5.01 -3.47
CA GLY A 181 -14.80 -6.43 -3.69
C GLY A 181 -14.85 -7.24 -2.41
N ASN A 182 -14.38 -8.45 -2.51
CA ASN A 182 -14.21 -9.39 -1.40
C ASN A 182 -13.22 -10.48 -1.84
N TYR A 183 -12.91 -11.41 -0.96
CA TYR A 183 -12.12 -12.61 -1.29
C TYR A 183 -12.59 -13.26 -2.60
N LYS A 184 -11.67 -13.46 -3.54
CA LYS A 184 -11.90 -13.96 -4.92
C LYS A 184 -12.73 -13.04 -5.84
N ARG A 185 -12.94 -11.77 -5.45
CA ARG A 185 -13.64 -10.74 -6.25
C ARG A 185 -13.04 -9.35 -6.02
N GLU A 186 -11.73 -9.27 -5.89
CA GLU A 186 -10.98 -8.07 -5.57
C GLU A 186 -11.04 -7.02 -6.69
N ALA A 187 -10.78 -5.78 -6.35
CA ALA A 187 -10.57 -4.64 -7.25
C ALA A 187 -11.64 -4.45 -8.35
N THR A 188 -12.90 -4.76 -8.05
CA THR A 188 -14.01 -4.48 -8.96
C THR A 188 -14.28 -2.98 -9.02
N LEU A 189 -14.20 -2.38 -10.21
CA LEU A 189 -14.51 -0.97 -10.43
C LEU A 189 -16.00 -0.71 -10.22
N ASN A 190 -16.32 0.30 -9.41
CA ASN A 190 -17.65 0.88 -9.25
C ASN A 190 -17.54 2.39 -9.43
N GLU A 191 -18.52 2.98 -10.12
CA GLU A 191 -18.58 4.42 -10.37
C GLU A 191 -19.88 5.00 -9.87
N GLU A 192 -19.80 6.15 -9.22
CA GLU A 192 -20.96 6.87 -8.71
C GLU A 192 -20.75 8.38 -8.76
N ARG A 193 -21.82 9.12 -8.99
CA ARG A 193 -21.84 10.57 -8.84
C ARG A 193 -21.94 10.93 -7.36
N LEU A 194 -21.04 11.79 -6.88
CA LEU A 194 -21.11 12.30 -5.51
C LEU A 194 -22.22 13.37 -5.40
N SER A 195 -22.97 13.29 -4.32
CA SER A 195 -23.97 14.28 -3.91
C SER A 195 -23.49 15.04 -2.68
N GLU A 196 -24.16 16.12 -2.33
CA GLU A 196 -23.95 16.86 -1.09
C GLU A 196 -24.00 15.92 0.12
N GLY A 197 -23.06 16.13 1.05
CA GLY A 197 -22.80 15.28 2.20
C GLY A 197 -21.48 14.52 2.10
N VAL A 198 -21.28 13.57 3.00
CA VAL A 198 -20.02 12.83 3.14
C VAL A 198 -20.15 11.40 2.63
N LYS A 199 -19.39 11.06 1.58
CA LYS A 199 -19.15 9.68 1.17
C LYS A 199 -17.85 9.18 1.77
N ILE A 200 -17.88 8.00 2.41
CA ILE A 200 -16.69 7.38 3.01
C ILE A 200 -16.32 6.11 2.25
N LEU A 201 -15.05 6.00 1.86
CA LEU A 201 -14.39 4.77 1.49
C LEU A 201 -13.39 4.40 2.57
N ASP A 202 -13.53 3.23 3.17
CA ASP A 202 -12.65 2.86 4.26
C ASP A 202 -12.39 1.34 4.36
N SER A 203 -11.39 1.01 5.17
CA SER A 203 -11.16 -0.31 5.74
C SER A 203 -10.94 -0.19 7.24
N LYS A 204 -11.41 -1.20 7.99
CA LYS A 204 -11.31 -1.33 9.45
C LYS A 204 -10.71 -2.69 9.84
N LEU A 205 -10.01 -3.35 8.91
CA LEU A 205 -9.59 -4.75 9.03
C LEU A 205 -8.15 -4.91 9.55
N GLY A 206 -7.44 -3.80 9.75
CA GLY A 206 -6.03 -3.79 10.15
C GLY A 206 -5.13 -4.36 9.07
N ILE A 207 -4.38 -5.40 9.38
CA ILE A 207 -3.63 -6.17 8.39
C ILE A 207 -4.59 -6.86 7.41
N ARG A 208 -4.17 -7.14 6.18
CA ARG A 208 -5.05 -7.59 5.11
C ARG A 208 -6.19 -6.59 4.85
N ALA A 209 -5.91 -5.32 5.01
CA ALA A 209 -6.92 -4.26 5.04
C ALA A 209 -7.61 -4.02 3.70
N HIS A 210 -6.97 -4.36 2.57
CA HIS A 210 -7.40 -3.96 1.24
C HIS A 210 -8.26 -5.01 0.51
N GLN A 211 -8.58 -6.13 1.16
CA GLN A 211 -9.38 -7.20 0.57
C GLN A 211 -10.73 -6.72 0.03
N MET A 212 -11.39 -5.81 0.74
CA MET A 212 -12.71 -5.31 0.36
C MET A 212 -12.65 -3.99 -0.40
N ARG A 213 -11.62 -3.18 -0.17
CA ARG A 213 -11.40 -1.88 -0.84
C ARG A 213 -9.92 -1.60 -0.90
N ILE A 214 -9.42 -1.28 -2.09
CA ILE A 214 -8.04 -0.81 -2.21
C ILE A 214 -7.94 0.65 -1.78
N PRO A 215 -6.79 1.10 -1.22
CA PRO A 215 -6.62 2.47 -0.76
C PRO A 215 -6.32 3.43 -1.93
N SER A 216 -7.15 3.38 -2.97
CA SER A 216 -6.98 4.17 -4.19
C SER A 216 -8.32 4.52 -4.81
N PHE A 217 -8.38 5.67 -5.49
CA PHE A 217 -9.57 6.12 -6.22
C PHE A 217 -9.19 6.97 -7.43
N ILE A 218 -10.13 7.10 -8.37
CA ILE A 218 -10.08 8.09 -9.45
C ILE A 218 -11.34 8.96 -9.34
N LEU A 219 -11.14 10.27 -9.30
CA LEU A 219 -12.20 11.26 -9.27
C LEU A 219 -12.26 11.97 -10.62
N SER A 220 -13.33 11.74 -11.37
CA SER A 220 -13.60 12.48 -12.60
C SER A 220 -14.27 13.81 -12.28
N LEU A 221 -13.83 14.87 -12.92
CA LEU A 221 -14.27 16.26 -12.71
C LEU A 221 -15.10 16.73 -13.90
N ASN A 222 -16.22 17.42 -13.61
CA ASN A 222 -17.12 18.00 -14.62
C ASN A 222 -17.87 16.98 -15.51
N GLY A 223 -17.92 15.71 -15.13
CA GLY A 223 -18.54 14.61 -15.85
C GLY A 223 -17.74 13.32 -15.73
N PRO A 224 -18.31 12.15 -16.11
CA PRO A 224 -17.60 10.88 -16.10
C PRO A 224 -16.49 10.88 -17.18
N ALA A 225 -15.25 10.71 -16.75
CA ALA A 225 -14.11 10.60 -17.67
C ALA A 225 -14.05 9.21 -18.32
N LYS A 226 -13.54 9.17 -19.55
CA LYS A 226 -13.24 7.94 -20.30
C LYS A 226 -11.75 7.57 -20.18
N GLU A 227 -11.34 6.57 -20.95
CA GLU A 227 -9.94 6.13 -21.02
C GLU A 227 -9.01 7.27 -21.46
N ASN A 228 -9.35 7.97 -22.55
CA ASN A 228 -8.49 8.94 -23.21
C ASN A 228 -9.02 10.38 -23.20
N GLU A 229 -10.09 10.66 -22.47
CA GLU A 229 -10.70 12.00 -22.40
C GLU A 229 -11.35 12.29 -21.06
N GLY A 230 -11.42 13.55 -20.69
CA GLY A 230 -11.98 14.06 -19.44
C GLY A 230 -10.92 14.38 -18.39
N GLU A 231 -11.30 15.22 -17.43
CA GLU A 231 -10.45 15.62 -16.32
C GLU A 231 -10.55 14.63 -15.18
N VAL A 232 -9.42 14.18 -14.65
CA VAL A 232 -9.37 13.28 -13.50
C VAL A 232 -8.29 13.70 -12.50
N LEU A 233 -8.60 13.48 -11.23
CA LEU A 233 -7.66 13.44 -10.12
C LEU A 233 -7.63 12.00 -9.60
N ALA A 234 -6.48 11.35 -9.63
CA ALA A 234 -6.34 10.00 -9.10
C ALA A 234 -5.42 10.01 -7.87
N ALA A 235 -5.71 9.14 -6.91
CA ALA A 235 -4.95 9.06 -5.65
C ALA A 235 -4.76 7.64 -5.17
N SER A 236 -3.64 7.41 -4.44
CA SER A 236 -3.33 6.15 -3.77
C SER A 236 -2.59 6.39 -2.46
N LEU A 237 -3.07 5.80 -1.36
CA LEU A 237 -2.45 5.91 -0.04
C LEU A 237 -1.38 4.84 0.13
N ARG A 238 -0.23 5.22 0.67
CA ARG A 238 0.89 4.33 0.99
C ARG A 238 0.76 3.72 2.38
N TRP A 239 -0.28 2.92 2.59
CA TRP A 239 -0.60 2.37 3.91
C TRP A 239 -1.25 1.00 3.84
N SER A 240 -0.64 0.00 4.47
CA SER A 240 -1.09 -1.40 4.44
C SER A 240 -2.07 -1.78 5.55
N SER A 241 -2.52 -0.80 6.35
CA SER A 241 -3.48 -1.02 7.44
C SER A 241 -4.80 -0.29 7.18
N SER A 242 -5.63 -0.17 8.21
CA SER A 242 -6.93 0.51 8.16
C SER A 242 -6.80 1.94 7.65
N PHE A 243 -7.59 2.30 6.65
CA PHE A 243 -7.58 3.64 6.02
C PHE A 243 -8.98 4.23 5.90
N GLN A 244 -9.05 5.54 5.71
CA GLN A 244 -10.29 6.24 5.40
C GLN A 244 -10.05 7.35 4.38
N PHE A 245 -10.91 7.40 3.36
CA PHE A 245 -11.11 8.54 2.48
C PHE A 245 -12.52 9.06 2.69
N ALA A 246 -12.64 10.33 3.08
CA ALA A 246 -13.92 11.01 3.17
C ALA A 246 -14.01 12.06 2.05
N PHE A 247 -15.06 11.95 1.26
CA PHE A 247 -15.41 12.84 0.15
C PHE A 247 -16.56 13.72 0.64
N ASP A 248 -16.24 14.92 1.14
CA ASP A 248 -17.19 15.85 1.74
C ASP A 248 -17.56 16.93 0.72
N VAL A 249 -18.76 16.83 0.14
CA VAL A 249 -19.31 17.82 -0.79
C VAL A 249 -20.15 18.81 -0.01
N ASP A 250 -19.70 20.07 0.07
CA ASP A 250 -20.37 21.13 0.78
C ASP A 250 -21.58 21.70 -0.01
N TRP A 251 -22.36 22.58 0.62
CA TRP A 251 -23.52 23.27 0.02
C TRP A 251 -23.17 24.21 -1.15
N ASN A 252 -21.89 24.58 -1.31
CA ASN A 252 -21.37 25.34 -2.44
C ASN A 252 -20.80 24.42 -3.53
N LYS A 253 -20.97 23.11 -3.39
CA LYS A 253 -20.44 22.07 -4.29
C LYS A 253 -18.92 22.04 -4.36
N ASN A 254 -18.21 22.48 -3.33
CA ASN A 254 -16.79 22.20 -3.21
C ASN A 254 -16.62 20.81 -2.60
N LEU A 255 -15.63 20.07 -3.07
CA LEU A 255 -15.32 18.74 -2.55
C LEU A 255 -14.03 18.80 -1.73
N ARG A 256 -14.12 18.50 -0.44
CA ARG A 256 -12.95 18.22 0.40
C ARG A 256 -12.62 16.74 0.38
N LEU A 257 -11.35 16.43 0.18
CA LEU A 257 -10.81 15.06 0.18
C LEU A 257 -10.00 14.84 1.46
N LEU A 258 -10.58 14.21 2.48
CA LEU A 258 -9.79 13.81 3.65
C LEU A 258 -9.27 12.39 3.40
N THR A 259 -7.95 12.26 3.39
CA THR A 259 -7.28 10.99 3.06
C THR A 259 -6.23 10.64 4.11
N GLY A 260 -6.22 9.39 4.57
CA GLY A 260 -5.24 8.94 5.56
C GLY A 260 -5.62 7.66 6.27
N MET A 261 -5.04 7.46 7.45
CA MET A 261 -5.37 6.37 8.36
C MET A 261 -6.83 6.48 8.81
N ASN A 262 -7.46 5.35 9.10
CA ASN A 262 -8.82 5.34 9.64
C ASN A 262 -8.82 5.84 11.10
N PRO A 263 -9.56 6.89 11.43
CA PRO A 263 -9.59 7.43 12.81
C PRO A 263 -10.39 6.53 13.77
N LEU A 264 -11.15 5.54 13.27
CA LEU A 264 -11.93 4.65 14.11
C LEU A 264 -11.03 3.73 14.94
N GLY A 265 -11.02 3.92 16.24
CA GLY A 265 -10.27 3.10 17.19
C GLY A 265 -8.75 3.26 17.12
N SER A 266 -8.23 4.26 16.41
CA SER A 266 -6.81 4.50 16.20
C SER A 266 -6.31 5.80 16.86
N GLN A 267 -6.91 6.22 17.98
CA GLN A 267 -6.37 7.30 18.80
C GLN A 267 -4.90 7.03 19.13
N TYR A 268 -4.09 8.07 19.08
CA TYR A 268 -2.67 7.95 19.36
C TYR A 268 -2.23 8.89 20.47
N ASN A 269 -1.74 8.31 21.56
CA ASN A 269 -1.17 9.04 22.68
C ASN A 269 0.27 9.41 22.35
N LEU A 270 0.50 10.66 22.02
CA LEU A 270 1.83 11.16 21.68
C LEU A 270 2.52 11.68 22.94
N GLU A 271 3.67 11.11 23.26
CA GLU A 271 4.50 11.52 24.39
C GLU A 271 5.17 12.87 24.12
N ARG A 272 5.51 13.59 25.19
CA ARG A 272 6.28 14.83 25.09
C ARG A 272 7.55 14.66 24.28
N GLY A 273 7.76 15.51 23.28
CA GLY A 273 8.89 15.44 22.35
C GLY A 273 8.77 14.33 21.31
N GLY A 274 7.69 13.55 21.34
CA GLY A 274 7.40 12.55 20.34
C GLY A 274 6.98 13.18 19.01
N THR A 275 7.13 12.41 17.94
CA THR A 275 6.71 12.77 16.59
C THR A 275 5.79 11.69 16.05
N PHE A 276 4.62 12.08 15.56
CA PHE A 276 3.68 11.23 14.85
C PHE A 276 3.74 11.54 13.36
N THR A 277 3.93 10.53 12.52
CA THR A 277 3.99 10.68 11.05
C THR A 277 2.80 9.99 10.41
N THR A 278 2.07 10.70 9.55
CA THR A 278 1.00 10.11 8.73
C THR A 278 1.60 9.36 7.53
N PRO A 279 0.92 8.32 6.99
CA PRO A 279 1.33 7.74 5.72
C PRO A 279 1.18 8.75 4.59
N ALA A 280 2.00 8.62 3.56
CA ALA A 280 1.91 9.50 2.40
C ALA A 280 0.73 9.12 1.50
N ILE A 281 0.06 10.13 0.94
CA ILE A 281 -0.93 10.00 -0.12
C ILE A 281 -0.34 10.53 -1.43
N LEU A 282 -0.49 9.77 -2.49
CA LEU A 282 -0.08 10.13 -3.86
C LEU A 282 -1.26 10.73 -4.61
N TYR A 283 -1.02 11.83 -5.34
CA TYR A 283 -1.98 12.43 -6.24
C TYR A 283 -1.38 12.62 -7.63
N THR A 284 -2.20 12.43 -8.67
CA THR A 284 -1.92 12.89 -10.03
C THR A 284 -3.17 13.49 -10.66
N TYR A 285 -2.99 14.42 -11.57
CA TYR A 285 -4.07 15.05 -12.32
C TYR A 285 -3.85 14.87 -13.83
N SER A 286 -4.89 14.61 -14.59
CA SER A 286 -4.84 14.47 -16.05
C SER A 286 -6.08 15.06 -16.72
N LYS A 287 -5.89 15.70 -17.88
CA LYS A 287 -6.97 16.10 -18.81
C LYS A 287 -7.22 15.03 -19.89
N GLN A 288 -6.40 14.00 -19.93
CA GLN A 288 -6.41 12.96 -20.96
C GLN A 288 -7.05 11.66 -20.43
N GLY A 289 -8.04 11.77 -19.55
CA GLY A 289 -8.81 10.64 -19.03
C GLY A 289 -8.08 9.78 -18.01
N LYS A 290 -8.74 8.66 -17.67
CA LYS A 290 -8.30 7.71 -16.63
C LYS A 290 -7.02 6.96 -17.02
N GLY A 291 -6.86 6.63 -18.31
CA GLY A 291 -5.70 5.88 -18.81
C GLY A 291 -4.40 6.63 -18.63
N GLU A 292 -4.37 7.97 -18.88
CA GLU A 292 -3.15 8.73 -18.61
C GLU A 292 -2.83 8.83 -17.13
N ALA A 293 -3.84 8.99 -16.25
CA ALA A 293 -3.62 8.94 -14.81
C ALA A 293 -3.02 7.58 -14.38
N SER A 294 -3.51 6.46 -14.92
CA SER A 294 -2.96 5.12 -14.70
C SER A 294 -1.51 5.00 -15.17
N ARG A 295 -1.20 5.44 -16.37
CA ARG A 295 0.17 5.42 -16.92
C ARG A 295 1.15 6.26 -16.09
N ARG A 296 0.70 7.36 -15.48
CA ARG A 296 1.52 8.18 -14.56
C ARG A 296 1.84 7.40 -13.28
N PHE A 297 0.86 6.71 -12.71
CA PHE A 297 1.11 5.80 -11.58
C PHE A 297 2.11 4.70 -11.96
N HIS A 298 1.98 4.08 -13.14
CA HIS A 298 2.89 3.04 -13.59
C HIS A 298 4.33 3.56 -13.73
N ARG A 299 4.53 4.67 -14.44
CA ARG A 299 5.88 5.26 -14.62
C ARG A 299 6.50 5.67 -13.28
N TRP A 300 5.71 6.32 -12.42
CA TRP A 300 6.18 6.70 -11.10
C TRP A 300 6.53 5.47 -10.24
N ALA A 301 5.68 4.45 -10.25
CA ALA A 301 5.88 3.23 -9.45
C ALA A 301 7.13 2.47 -9.90
N MET A 302 7.34 2.31 -11.20
CA MET A 302 8.54 1.69 -11.76
C MET A 302 9.82 2.40 -11.33
N ALA A 303 9.80 3.72 -11.26
CA ALA A 303 10.97 4.50 -10.87
C ALA A 303 11.19 4.63 -9.36
N ASN A 304 10.12 4.55 -8.53
CA ASN A 304 10.19 5.03 -7.14
C ASN A 304 9.61 4.06 -6.08
N ALA A 305 8.81 3.06 -6.45
CA ALA A 305 7.99 2.35 -5.48
C ALA A 305 7.89 0.82 -5.67
N ILE A 306 8.60 0.25 -6.62
CA ILE A 306 8.63 -1.20 -6.84
C ILE A 306 10.07 -1.66 -6.74
N ARG A 307 10.31 -2.68 -5.93
CA ARG A 307 11.64 -3.25 -5.76
C ARG A 307 12.10 -3.89 -7.08
N ASP A 308 13.32 -3.50 -7.54
CA ASP A 308 13.90 -3.99 -8.79
C ASP A 308 12.91 -4.01 -9.97
N ALA A 309 12.24 -2.88 -10.18
CA ALA A 309 11.12 -2.76 -11.12
C ALA A 309 11.49 -3.18 -12.57
N GLU A 310 12.73 -2.86 -12.98
CA GLU A 310 13.24 -3.14 -14.34
C GLU A 310 13.71 -4.59 -14.53
N LYS A 311 13.82 -5.39 -13.46
CA LYS A 311 14.19 -6.80 -13.61
C LYS A 311 13.02 -7.63 -14.13
N ASP A 312 13.31 -8.59 -14.98
CA ASP A 312 12.31 -9.57 -15.42
C ASP A 312 11.78 -10.38 -14.22
N ARG A 313 10.51 -10.75 -14.30
CA ARG A 313 9.87 -11.66 -13.35
C ARG A 313 9.99 -13.07 -13.88
N PRO A 314 10.57 -14.03 -13.13
CA PRO A 314 10.73 -15.39 -13.61
C PRO A 314 9.37 -16.04 -13.86
N VAL A 315 9.26 -16.78 -14.94
CA VAL A 315 8.11 -17.66 -15.15
C VAL A 315 8.16 -18.76 -14.11
N LEU A 316 7.23 -18.74 -13.16
CA LEU A 316 7.22 -19.68 -12.05
C LEU A 316 6.15 -20.77 -12.22
N LEU A 317 6.45 -21.97 -11.69
CA LEU A 317 5.49 -23.01 -11.41
C LEU A 317 5.24 -23.06 -9.90
N ASN A 318 4.01 -22.79 -9.47
CA ASN A 318 3.55 -23.00 -8.08
C ASN A 318 2.97 -24.41 -7.95
N ASN A 319 3.13 -25.07 -6.80
CA ASN A 319 2.60 -26.41 -6.57
C ASN A 319 1.20 -26.44 -5.93
N TRP A 320 0.63 -25.30 -5.53
CA TRP A 320 -0.57 -25.30 -4.71
C TRP A 320 -1.73 -26.09 -5.33
N GLU A 321 -2.12 -25.77 -6.56
CA GLU A 321 -3.20 -26.48 -7.26
C GLU A 321 -2.85 -27.94 -7.62
N ALA A 322 -1.57 -28.29 -7.63
CA ALA A 322 -1.12 -29.65 -7.95
C ALA A 322 -1.14 -30.60 -6.76
N THR A 323 -0.87 -30.07 -5.55
CA THR A 323 -0.61 -30.93 -4.37
C THR A 323 -1.28 -30.45 -3.08
N HIS A 324 -1.63 -29.15 -2.98
CA HIS A 324 -1.89 -28.50 -1.69
C HIS A 324 -0.78 -28.87 -0.68
N CYS A 325 -1.14 -29.28 0.53
CA CYS A 325 -0.17 -29.72 1.55
C CYS A 325 0.31 -31.17 1.39
N ASP A 326 -0.19 -31.95 0.40
CA ASP A 326 0.12 -33.36 0.21
C ASP A 326 1.24 -33.56 -0.82
N PHE A 327 2.49 -33.56 -0.35
CA PHE A 327 3.68 -33.77 -1.15
C PHE A 327 4.83 -34.38 -0.32
N ASP A 328 5.78 -34.95 -1.05
CA ASP A 328 7.08 -35.42 -0.56
C ASP A 328 8.20 -35.01 -1.53
N GLU A 329 9.46 -35.35 -1.20
CA GLU A 329 10.62 -35.02 -2.06
C GLU A 329 10.50 -35.63 -3.46
N ASP A 330 9.92 -36.83 -3.61
CA ASP A 330 9.80 -37.48 -4.93
C ASP A 330 8.73 -36.80 -5.77
N ARG A 331 7.61 -36.42 -5.15
CA ARG A 331 6.55 -35.65 -5.82
C ARG A 331 7.07 -34.30 -6.30
N LEU A 332 7.82 -33.60 -5.47
CA LEU A 332 8.42 -32.30 -5.84
C LEU A 332 9.39 -32.45 -7.00
N LYS A 333 10.25 -33.49 -7.03
CA LYS A 333 11.16 -33.76 -8.16
C LYS A 333 10.41 -33.98 -9.48
N GLN A 334 9.27 -34.68 -9.44
CA GLN A 334 8.42 -34.84 -10.63
C GLN A 334 7.88 -33.49 -11.13
N LEU A 335 7.48 -32.59 -10.20
CA LEU A 335 7.02 -31.25 -10.56
C LEU A 335 8.16 -30.37 -11.12
N PHE A 336 9.39 -30.51 -10.61
CA PHE A 336 10.57 -29.83 -11.19
C PHE A 336 10.86 -30.32 -12.63
N ASP A 337 10.71 -31.63 -12.90
CA ASP A 337 10.85 -32.16 -14.25
C ASP A 337 9.78 -31.58 -15.18
N GLY A 338 8.53 -31.44 -14.70
CA GLY A 338 7.45 -30.77 -15.41
C GLY A 338 7.73 -29.29 -15.70
N ALA A 339 8.22 -28.56 -14.68
CA ALA A 339 8.62 -27.15 -14.81
C ALA A 339 9.67 -26.97 -15.92
N ARG A 340 10.72 -27.80 -15.90
CA ARG A 340 11.77 -27.80 -16.93
C ARG A 340 11.21 -28.08 -18.33
N GLN A 341 10.28 -29.05 -18.47
CA GLN A 341 9.70 -29.42 -19.75
C GLN A 341 8.96 -28.26 -20.43
N VAL A 342 8.28 -27.41 -19.66
CA VAL A 342 7.56 -26.27 -20.20
C VAL A 342 8.40 -24.98 -20.21
N GLY A 343 9.64 -25.03 -19.71
CA GLY A 343 10.55 -23.88 -19.69
C GLY A 343 10.33 -22.92 -18.52
N ALA A 344 9.58 -23.32 -17.48
CA ALA A 344 9.47 -22.51 -16.27
C ALA A 344 10.84 -22.34 -15.60
N GLU A 345 11.12 -21.14 -15.14
CA GLU A 345 12.43 -20.73 -14.63
C GLU A 345 12.56 -20.92 -13.12
N LEU A 346 11.43 -20.90 -12.41
CA LEU A 346 11.35 -20.99 -10.95
C LEU A 346 10.25 -21.98 -10.53
N PHE A 347 10.52 -22.75 -9.49
CA PHE A 347 9.51 -23.52 -8.76
C PHE A 347 9.25 -22.86 -7.41
N LEU A 348 8.00 -22.57 -7.10
CA LEU A 348 7.58 -22.02 -5.83
C LEU A 348 6.91 -23.10 -4.99
N LEU A 349 7.56 -23.51 -3.90
CA LEU A 349 6.98 -24.40 -2.88
C LEU A 349 6.05 -23.59 -1.99
N ASP A 350 4.74 -23.82 -2.15
CA ASP A 350 3.68 -23.14 -1.38
C ASP A 350 3.50 -23.74 0.02
N ASP A 351 2.41 -23.43 0.70
CA ASP A 351 2.08 -23.86 2.08
C ASP A 351 2.21 -25.38 2.25
N GLY A 352 2.58 -25.83 3.46
CA GLY A 352 2.61 -27.26 3.80
C GLY A 352 3.98 -27.88 4.04
N TRP A 353 5.09 -27.13 3.89
CA TRP A 353 6.45 -27.66 3.95
C TRP A 353 7.03 -27.78 5.38
N PHE A 354 6.36 -27.28 6.39
CA PHE A 354 6.83 -27.12 7.78
C PHE A 354 5.98 -27.88 8.78
N GLY A 355 6.36 -27.81 10.07
CA GLY A 355 5.66 -28.43 11.18
C GLY A 355 5.96 -29.92 11.31
N ASN A 356 6.06 -30.40 12.56
CA ASN A 356 6.44 -31.78 12.87
C ASN A 356 5.57 -32.39 13.96
N GLY A 357 5.57 -33.74 14.06
CA GLY A 357 4.83 -34.47 15.07
C GLY A 357 3.31 -34.23 14.98
N PRO A 358 2.64 -33.93 16.12
CA PRO A 358 1.19 -33.69 16.13
C PRO A 358 0.78 -32.38 15.46
N TYR A 359 1.76 -31.48 15.17
CA TYR A 359 1.56 -30.19 14.56
C TYR A 359 2.08 -30.13 13.12
N SER A 360 2.18 -31.30 12.42
CA SER A 360 2.50 -31.33 10.99
C SER A 360 1.52 -30.50 10.17
N ARG A 361 2.03 -29.65 9.27
CA ARG A 361 1.23 -28.81 8.37
C ARG A 361 0.62 -29.64 7.23
N ASP A 362 -0.29 -30.52 7.56
CA ASP A 362 -1.03 -31.36 6.61
C ASP A 362 -2.39 -30.73 6.23
N ASP A 363 -2.83 -29.69 6.93
CA ASP A 363 -4.07 -28.94 6.70
C ASP A 363 -3.96 -27.50 7.25
N ASP A 364 -5.04 -26.71 7.12
CA ASP A 364 -5.11 -25.32 7.60
C ASP A 364 -5.18 -25.17 9.13
N LYS A 365 -5.31 -26.26 9.91
CA LYS A 365 -5.57 -26.21 11.35
C LYS A 365 -4.32 -26.36 12.20
N HIS A 366 -3.26 -26.93 11.63
CA HIS A 366 -2.08 -27.34 12.37
C HIS A 366 -0.81 -26.67 11.88
N GLY A 367 0.14 -26.46 12.78
CA GLY A 367 1.55 -26.21 12.52
C GLY A 367 1.91 -24.80 12.06
N LEU A 368 0.96 -23.92 11.77
CA LEU A 368 1.32 -22.54 11.41
C LEU A 368 1.92 -21.83 12.64
N GLY A 369 3.14 -21.34 12.49
CA GLY A 369 4.00 -20.84 13.58
C GLY A 369 5.22 -21.73 13.83
N ASP A 370 5.19 -23.00 13.44
CA ASP A 370 6.27 -23.98 13.65
C ASP A 370 7.05 -24.16 12.33
N TRP A 371 7.98 -23.27 12.05
CA TRP A 371 8.62 -23.11 10.74
C TRP A 371 9.80 -24.05 10.47
N ASP A 372 9.97 -25.11 11.29
CA ASP A 372 10.96 -26.15 10.99
C ASP A 372 10.47 -27.03 9.83
N PRO A 373 11.33 -27.34 8.86
CA PRO A 373 10.95 -28.21 7.75
C PRO A 373 10.39 -29.56 8.21
N SER A 374 9.30 -29.99 7.59
CA SER A 374 8.67 -31.27 7.92
C SER A 374 9.61 -32.44 7.63
N THR A 375 10.04 -33.14 8.67
CA THR A 375 10.91 -34.32 8.55
C THR A 375 10.23 -35.49 7.84
N LYS A 376 8.89 -35.51 7.83
CA LYS A 376 8.08 -36.49 7.09
C LYS A 376 8.09 -36.22 5.58
N LYS A 377 7.89 -34.98 5.18
CA LYS A 377 7.75 -34.56 3.75
C LYS A 377 9.09 -34.27 3.10
N LEU A 378 10.00 -33.67 3.87
CA LEU A 378 11.32 -33.22 3.42
C LEU A 378 12.41 -33.77 4.34
N PRO A 379 12.61 -35.10 4.40
CA PRO A 379 13.56 -35.73 5.33
C PRO A 379 15.01 -35.29 5.14
N LYS A 380 15.38 -34.76 3.96
CA LYS A 380 16.71 -34.23 3.66
C LYS A 380 16.79 -32.71 3.76
N GLY A 381 15.67 -32.05 4.11
CA GLY A 381 15.56 -30.62 4.35
C GLY A 381 15.52 -29.73 3.11
N LEU A 382 15.34 -28.42 3.35
CA LEU A 382 15.16 -27.42 2.27
C LEU A 382 16.36 -27.29 1.36
N SER A 383 17.58 -27.31 1.90
CA SER A 383 18.80 -27.21 1.08
C SER A 383 18.92 -28.33 0.05
N TYR A 384 18.50 -29.55 0.41
CA TYR A 384 18.51 -30.66 -0.52
C TYR A 384 17.50 -30.47 -1.65
N ILE A 385 16.25 -30.11 -1.31
CA ILE A 385 15.20 -29.99 -2.34
C ILE A 385 15.44 -28.80 -3.27
N ALA A 386 15.96 -27.68 -2.75
CA ALA A 386 16.37 -26.55 -3.57
C ALA A 386 17.46 -26.94 -4.59
N LYS A 387 18.46 -27.72 -4.15
CA LYS A 387 19.50 -28.24 -5.04
C LYS A 387 18.96 -29.22 -6.10
N GLU A 388 17.95 -30.02 -5.76
CA GLU A 388 17.29 -30.91 -6.74
C GLU A 388 16.56 -30.11 -7.84
N ALA A 389 15.96 -28.97 -7.51
CA ALA A 389 15.40 -28.05 -8.50
C ALA A 389 16.51 -27.45 -9.40
N LEU A 390 17.59 -26.93 -8.79
CA LEU A 390 18.72 -26.35 -9.53
C LEU A 390 19.42 -27.33 -10.46
N LYS A 391 19.57 -28.62 -10.07
CA LYS A 391 20.09 -29.68 -10.97
C LYS A 391 19.28 -29.79 -12.27
N ARG A 392 18.00 -29.44 -12.20
CA ARG A 392 17.07 -29.41 -13.33
C ARG A 392 17.03 -28.05 -14.04
N LYS A 393 17.89 -27.11 -13.62
CA LYS A 393 17.94 -25.71 -14.10
C LYS A 393 16.64 -24.95 -13.81
N VAL A 394 16.00 -25.24 -12.71
CA VAL A 394 14.83 -24.55 -12.18
C VAL A 394 15.23 -23.92 -10.85
N GLY A 395 15.06 -22.61 -10.71
CA GLY A 395 15.25 -21.89 -9.44
C GLY A 395 14.27 -22.38 -8.38
N PHE A 396 14.51 -22.02 -7.12
CA PHE A 396 13.64 -22.46 -6.02
C PHE A 396 13.18 -21.29 -5.16
N GLY A 397 11.87 -21.23 -4.91
CA GLY A 397 11.20 -20.27 -4.04
C GLY A 397 10.40 -20.97 -2.95
N ILE A 398 10.02 -20.20 -1.93
CA ILE A 398 9.31 -20.71 -0.76
C ILE A 398 8.20 -19.75 -0.30
N TRP A 399 7.10 -20.30 0.21
CA TRP A 399 6.01 -19.57 0.83
C TRP A 399 6.26 -19.37 2.33
N LEU A 400 5.94 -18.18 2.83
CA LEU A 400 5.99 -17.81 4.25
C LEU A 400 4.73 -17.03 4.63
N GLU A 401 4.21 -17.28 5.84
CA GLU A 401 3.13 -16.52 6.48
C GLU A 401 3.53 -16.23 7.94
N PRO A 402 4.55 -15.39 8.18
CA PRO A 402 5.21 -15.32 9.49
C PRO A 402 4.34 -14.69 10.59
N GLU A 403 3.38 -13.85 10.22
CA GLU A 403 2.50 -13.10 11.13
C GLU A 403 1.35 -13.94 11.72
N MET A 404 1.18 -15.19 11.27
CA MET A 404 0.04 -16.03 11.64
C MET A 404 0.46 -17.25 12.47
N VAL A 405 -0.46 -17.70 13.32
CA VAL A 405 -0.27 -18.88 14.16
C VAL A 405 -1.55 -19.70 14.27
N ASN A 406 -1.44 -21.04 14.26
CA ASN A 406 -2.55 -21.90 14.63
C ASN A 406 -2.56 -22.15 16.15
N PRO A 407 -3.73 -22.24 16.81
CA PRO A 407 -3.82 -22.74 18.17
C PRO A 407 -3.21 -24.14 18.33
N GLN A 408 -3.23 -24.93 17.27
CA GLN A 408 -2.58 -26.25 17.22
C GLN A 408 -1.18 -26.10 16.60
N SER A 409 -0.26 -25.46 17.33
CA SER A 409 1.16 -25.32 17.04
C SER A 409 1.97 -25.33 18.34
N GLU A 410 3.25 -25.67 18.27
CA GLU A 410 4.16 -25.57 19.42
C GLU A 410 4.33 -24.11 19.85
N LEU A 411 4.39 -23.19 18.90
CA LEU A 411 4.51 -21.76 19.15
C LEU A 411 3.37 -21.27 20.04
N TYR A 412 2.13 -21.57 19.69
CA TYR A 412 0.97 -21.13 20.46
C TYR A 412 0.95 -21.75 21.86
N GLN A 413 1.32 -23.03 22.00
CA GLN A 413 1.42 -23.68 23.32
C GLN A 413 2.47 -23.03 24.21
N LYS A 414 3.58 -22.56 23.64
CA LYS A 414 4.67 -21.90 24.37
C LYS A 414 4.37 -20.43 24.68
N HIS A 415 3.70 -19.74 23.77
CA HIS A 415 3.47 -18.30 23.80
C HIS A 415 2.02 -17.91 23.46
N PRO A 416 1.03 -18.37 24.24
CA PRO A 416 -0.38 -18.04 23.99
C PRO A 416 -0.69 -16.54 24.18
N ASP A 417 0.21 -15.80 24.82
CA ASP A 417 0.13 -14.35 25.03
C ASP A 417 0.66 -13.51 23.87
N TRP A 418 1.24 -14.13 22.83
CA TRP A 418 1.81 -13.42 21.68
C TRP A 418 0.77 -13.05 20.62
N ILE A 419 -0.48 -13.48 20.77
CA ILE A 419 -1.54 -13.19 19.80
C ILE A 419 -2.25 -11.86 20.07
N ILE A 420 -2.82 -11.27 19.00
CA ILE A 420 -3.77 -10.18 19.11
C ILE A 420 -5.06 -10.74 19.74
N THR A 421 -5.39 -10.28 20.94
CA THR A 421 -6.55 -10.76 21.70
C THR A 421 -7.04 -9.71 22.68
N GLN A 422 -8.29 -9.86 23.15
CA GLN A 422 -8.89 -8.98 24.15
C GLN A 422 -9.03 -9.71 25.50
N PRO A 423 -8.69 -9.05 26.63
CA PRO A 423 -8.92 -9.63 27.95
C PRO A 423 -10.37 -10.04 28.16
N LYS A 424 -10.59 -11.20 28.79
CA LYS A 424 -11.92 -11.72 29.12
C LYS A 424 -12.82 -12.00 27.91
N ARG A 425 -12.22 -12.23 26.74
CA ARG A 425 -12.90 -12.65 25.52
C ARG A 425 -12.21 -13.89 24.97
N GLU A 426 -13.00 -14.82 24.45
CA GLU A 426 -12.45 -15.94 23.68
C GLU A 426 -11.92 -15.44 22.33
N PRO A 427 -10.76 -15.90 21.90
CA PRO A 427 -10.21 -15.54 20.60
C PRO A 427 -11.16 -15.92 19.45
N ILE A 428 -11.34 -15.02 18.50
CA ILE A 428 -12.15 -15.26 17.30
C ILE A 428 -11.23 -15.75 16.20
N LEU A 429 -11.31 -17.04 15.88
CA LEU A 429 -10.53 -17.66 14.81
C LEU A 429 -11.04 -17.25 13.42
N GLY A 430 -10.12 -17.00 12.51
CA GLY A 430 -10.41 -16.90 11.08
C GLY A 430 -9.46 -17.83 10.31
N ARG A 431 -9.98 -18.72 9.45
CA ARG A 431 -9.19 -19.76 8.78
C ARG A 431 -8.37 -20.62 9.77
N HIS A 432 -8.91 -20.89 10.96
CA HIS A 432 -8.23 -21.58 12.08
C HIS A 432 -6.94 -20.90 12.56
N GLN A 433 -6.77 -19.62 12.29
CA GLN A 433 -5.56 -18.85 12.59
C GLN A 433 -5.85 -17.73 13.59
N GLU A 434 -4.80 -17.37 14.34
CA GLU A 434 -4.64 -16.14 15.09
C GLU A 434 -3.51 -15.29 14.51
N ILE A 435 -3.43 -14.03 14.92
CA ILE A 435 -2.45 -13.07 14.48
C ILE A 435 -1.44 -12.84 15.59
N LEU A 436 -0.15 -12.94 15.30
CA LEU A 436 0.91 -12.56 16.23
C LEU A 436 0.95 -11.03 16.40
N ASP A 437 1.15 -10.57 17.62
CA ASP A 437 1.15 -9.16 17.98
C ASP A 437 2.50 -8.49 17.69
N LEU A 438 2.67 -7.92 16.51
CA LEU A 438 3.88 -7.20 16.11
C LEU A 438 4.18 -5.91 16.90
N THR A 439 3.29 -5.48 17.82
CA THR A 439 3.67 -4.40 18.76
C THR A 439 4.68 -4.89 19.79
N ARG A 440 4.82 -6.22 19.98
CA ARG A 440 5.79 -6.86 20.87
C ARG A 440 7.17 -6.99 20.21
N PRO A 441 8.24 -6.51 20.84
CA PRO A 441 9.60 -6.71 20.32
C PRO A 441 10.00 -8.18 20.14
N GLU A 442 9.51 -9.07 21.04
CA GLU A 442 9.79 -10.51 21.00
C GLU A 442 9.18 -11.15 19.75
N VAL A 443 7.97 -10.75 19.37
CA VAL A 443 7.30 -11.21 18.15
C VAL A 443 8.03 -10.70 16.92
N GLN A 444 8.44 -9.43 16.90
CA GLN A 444 9.26 -8.88 15.79
C GLN A 444 10.58 -9.66 15.62
N ALA A 445 11.23 -10.04 16.74
CA ALA A 445 12.44 -10.84 16.70
C ALA A 445 12.17 -12.27 16.21
N PHE A 446 11.08 -12.88 16.64
CA PHE A 446 10.66 -14.21 16.20
C PHE A 446 10.35 -14.25 14.69
N GLU A 447 9.58 -13.30 14.19
CA GLU A 447 9.26 -13.24 12.74
C GLU A 447 10.50 -13.01 11.89
N TRP A 448 11.44 -12.20 12.36
CA TRP A 448 12.74 -12.10 11.71
C TRP A 448 13.50 -13.42 11.71
N ASP A 449 13.49 -14.14 12.82
CA ASP A 449 14.15 -15.44 12.95
C ASP A 449 13.60 -16.46 11.95
N ILE A 450 12.28 -16.47 11.69
CA ILE A 450 11.67 -17.31 10.65
C ILE A 450 12.33 -17.07 9.30
N ILE A 451 12.38 -15.80 8.90
CA ILE A 451 12.94 -15.39 7.62
C ILE A 451 14.44 -15.75 7.53
N ASP A 452 15.19 -15.39 8.56
CA ASP A 452 16.65 -15.56 8.59
C ASP A 452 17.05 -17.05 8.62
N LYS A 453 16.39 -17.85 9.46
CA LYS A 453 16.64 -19.30 9.58
C LYS A 453 16.19 -20.08 8.35
N THR A 454 15.17 -19.59 7.64
CA THR A 454 14.72 -20.22 6.38
C THR A 454 15.68 -19.89 5.23
N LEU A 455 16.14 -18.65 5.10
CA LEU A 455 16.88 -18.22 3.91
C LEU A 455 18.40 -18.31 4.06
N ARG A 456 18.96 -17.90 5.19
CA ARG A 456 20.42 -17.81 5.36
C ARG A 456 21.15 -19.16 5.23
N PRO A 457 20.66 -20.27 5.80
CA PRO A 457 21.26 -21.59 5.60
C PRO A 457 20.98 -22.19 4.21
N ASN A 458 20.02 -21.63 3.47
CA ASN A 458 19.54 -22.15 2.19
C ASN A 458 19.70 -21.10 1.07
N PRO A 459 20.92 -20.71 0.67
CA PRO A 459 21.17 -19.64 -0.30
C PRO A 459 20.64 -19.94 -1.71
N ASP A 460 20.28 -21.18 -1.98
CA ASP A 460 19.66 -21.63 -3.23
C ASP A 460 18.15 -21.27 -3.29
N ILE A 461 17.55 -20.77 -2.20
CA ILE A 461 16.21 -20.19 -2.19
C ILE A 461 16.33 -18.72 -2.64
N THR A 462 15.81 -18.42 -3.83
CA THR A 462 15.95 -17.11 -4.48
C THR A 462 14.63 -16.35 -4.62
N TYR A 463 13.53 -16.91 -4.10
CA TYR A 463 12.21 -16.31 -4.19
C TYR A 463 11.38 -16.60 -2.93
N VAL A 464 10.61 -15.60 -2.49
CA VAL A 464 9.67 -15.72 -1.36
C VAL A 464 8.29 -15.25 -1.79
N LYS A 465 7.26 -16.04 -1.49
CA LYS A 465 5.87 -15.59 -1.45
C LYS A 465 5.53 -15.31 0.01
N TRP A 466 5.33 -14.02 0.34
CA TRP A 466 4.98 -13.60 1.70
C TRP A 466 3.48 -13.39 1.80
N ASP A 467 2.82 -14.24 2.58
CA ASP A 467 1.36 -14.27 2.73
C ASP A 467 0.88 -13.69 4.07
N CYS A 468 -0.44 -13.45 4.15
CA CYS A 468 -1.15 -12.99 5.34
C CYS A 468 -2.65 -13.28 5.16
N ASN A 469 -3.19 -14.27 5.86
CA ASN A 469 -4.53 -14.78 5.54
C ASN A 469 -5.61 -14.41 6.59
N ARG A 470 -5.31 -13.50 7.52
CA ARG A 470 -6.21 -13.15 8.62
C ARG A 470 -6.46 -11.64 8.71
N TYR A 471 -7.67 -11.24 9.10
CA TYR A 471 -8.04 -9.88 9.48
C TYR A 471 -7.91 -9.68 10.98
N ILE A 472 -7.67 -8.44 11.43
CA ILE A 472 -7.86 -8.07 12.84
C ILE A 472 -9.36 -7.82 13.04
N THR A 473 -10.06 -8.80 13.62
CA THR A 473 -11.49 -8.72 13.94
C THR A 473 -11.76 -8.50 15.43
N GLN A 474 -10.74 -8.70 16.27
CA GLN A 474 -10.81 -8.55 17.73
C GLN A 474 -9.53 -7.82 18.19
N PRO A 475 -9.44 -6.50 17.95
CA PRO A 475 -8.22 -5.75 18.21
C PRO A 475 -7.93 -5.64 19.70
N GLY A 476 -6.73 -6.01 20.10
CA GLY A 476 -6.22 -5.87 21.47
C GLY A 476 -4.84 -6.47 21.60
N SER A 477 -4.06 -5.94 22.50
CA SER A 477 -2.70 -6.36 22.78
C SER A 477 -2.53 -6.59 24.29
N SER A 478 -2.03 -7.75 24.67
CA SER A 478 -1.66 -8.01 26.07
C SER A 478 -0.34 -7.32 26.47
N TYR A 479 0.37 -6.75 25.49
CA TYR A 479 1.61 -5.99 25.68
C TYR A 479 1.37 -4.49 25.86
N LEU A 480 0.49 -3.88 25.07
CA LEU A 480 0.20 -2.46 25.16
C LEU A 480 -0.54 -2.10 26.45
N GLN A 481 -0.21 -0.93 27.00
CA GLN A 481 -0.92 -0.42 28.16
C GLN A 481 -2.41 -0.19 27.85
N PRO A 482 -3.32 -0.25 28.84
CA PRO A 482 -4.75 -0.03 28.61
C PRO A 482 -5.10 1.27 27.90
N ALA A 483 -4.35 2.34 28.15
CA ALA A 483 -4.54 3.63 27.51
C ALA A 483 -4.05 3.66 26.05
N ASP A 484 -3.15 2.77 25.67
CA ASP A 484 -2.46 2.76 24.37
C ASP A 484 -2.95 1.61 23.45
N GLN A 485 -4.07 0.94 23.81
CA GLN A 485 -4.61 -0.18 23.01
C GLN A 485 -4.91 0.19 21.55
N SER A 486 -5.32 1.42 21.31
CA SER A 486 -5.59 1.95 19.97
C SER A 486 -4.34 2.12 19.08
N HIS A 487 -3.14 2.13 19.69
CA HIS A 487 -1.87 2.17 18.96
C HIS A 487 -1.64 0.89 18.12
N LEU A 488 -2.30 -0.21 18.46
CA LEU A 488 -2.20 -1.48 17.73
C LEU A 488 -2.33 -1.29 16.22
N TRP A 489 -3.32 -0.50 15.77
CA TRP A 489 -3.60 -0.27 14.35
C TRP A 489 -2.47 0.41 13.58
N ILE A 490 -1.63 1.16 14.28
CA ILE A 490 -0.58 1.99 13.73
C ILE A 490 0.79 1.35 13.95
N ASP A 491 1.09 0.98 15.20
CA ASP A 491 2.41 0.47 15.59
C ASP A 491 2.69 -0.91 14.98
N TYR A 492 1.65 -1.76 14.84
CA TYR A 492 1.74 -3.03 14.12
C TYR A 492 2.25 -2.82 12.69
N ASN A 493 1.63 -1.90 11.96
CA ASN A 493 1.96 -1.69 10.56
C ASN A 493 3.36 -1.05 10.38
N TRP A 494 3.76 -0.14 11.27
CA TRP A 494 5.13 0.38 11.26
C TRP A 494 6.17 -0.70 11.59
N ALA A 495 5.84 -1.63 12.51
CA ALA A 495 6.69 -2.78 12.81
C ALA A 495 6.81 -3.71 11.60
N LEU A 496 5.70 -3.98 10.93
CA LEU A 496 5.67 -4.77 9.68
C LEU A 496 6.57 -4.15 8.60
N TYR A 497 6.47 -2.84 8.37
CA TYR A 497 7.33 -2.17 7.38
C TYR A 497 8.82 -2.25 7.75
N ARG A 498 9.18 -2.16 9.04
CA ARG A 498 10.57 -2.36 9.48
C ARG A 498 11.05 -3.79 9.20
N LEU A 499 10.19 -4.78 9.38
CA LEU A 499 10.50 -6.19 9.09
C LEU A 499 10.68 -6.42 7.59
N MET A 500 9.78 -5.88 6.76
CA MET A 500 9.87 -5.94 5.29
C MET A 500 11.13 -5.22 4.76
N ASP A 501 11.47 -4.07 5.31
CA ASP A 501 12.69 -3.33 4.98
C ASP A 501 13.95 -4.14 5.35
N ARG A 502 13.95 -4.74 6.55
CA ARG A 502 15.05 -5.61 7.01
C ARG A 502 15.20 -6.83 6.10
N PHE A 503 14.09 -7.44 5.67
CA PHE A 503 14.11 -8.53 4.69
C PHE A 503 14.71 -8.06 3.36
N ALA A 504 14.22 -6.97 2.80
CA ALA A 504 14.69 -6.47 1.51
C ALA A 504 16.19 -6.14 1.50
N LYS A 505 16.70 -5.56 2.60
CA LYS A 505 18.12 -5.24 2.79
C LYS A 505 18.97 -6.45 3.13
N GLY A 506 18.44 -7.38 3.95
CA GLY A 506 19.15 -8.57 4.40
C GLY A 506 19.32 -9.63 3.31
N PHE A 507 18.39 -9.66 2.36
CA PHE A 507 18.34 -10.63 1.27
C PHE A 507 18.14 -9.93 -0.09
N PRO A 508 19.09 -9.11 -0.55
CA PRO A 508 18.92 -8.29 -1.75
C PRO A 508 18.76 -9.10 -3.03
N ASN A 509 19.23 -10.35 -3.05
CA ASN A 509 19.17 -11.26 -4.20
C ASN A 509 17.94 -12.19 -4.18
N VAL A 510 17.10 -12.11 -3.15
CA VAL A 510 15.87 -12.90 -3.05
C VAL A 510 14.71 -12.06 -3.57
N MET A 511 14.08 -12.49 -4.65
CA MET A 511 12.85 -11.87 -5.13
C MET A 511 11.69 -12.17 -4.18
N ALA A 512 10.68 -11.28 -4.16
CA ALA A 512 9.54 -11.45 -3.29
C ALA A 512 8.22 -11.07 -3.98
N MET A 513 7.20 -11.90 -3.76
CA MET A 513 5.82 -11.66 -4.12
C MET A 513 4.99 -11.37 -2.86
N LEU A 514 4.31 -10.24 -2.83
CA LEU A 514 3.38 -9.89 -1.75
C LEU A 514 2.06 -10.64 -1.94
N CYS A 515 1.63 -11.34 -0.92
CA CYS A 515 0.33 -11.98 -0.85
C CYS A 515 -0.38 -11.63 0.47
N ALA A 516 -1.69 -11.67 0.48
CA ALA A 516 -2.51 -11.59 1.68
C ALA A 516 -3.87 -12.25 1.40
N GLY A 517 -3.84 -13.56 1.10
CA GLY A 517 -4.98 -14.28 0.54
C GLY A 517 -5.50 -13.58 -0.72
N GLY A 518 -4.62 -13.33 -1.66
CA GLY A 518 -4.78 -12.37 -2.74
C GLY A 518 -4.19 -11.00 -2.39
N SER A 519 -4.86 -9.95 -2.84
CA SER A 519 -4.41 -8.56 -2.76
C SER A 519 -4.74 -7.84 -1.45
N GLY A 520 -4.99 -8.58 -0.37
CA GLY A 520 -5.49 -7.99 0.88
C GLY A 520 -4.59 -6.91 1.50
N ARG A 521 -3.37 -6.68 0.97
CA ARG A 521 -2.45 -5.66 1.49
C ARG A 521 -1.57 -5.04 0.38
N VAL A 522 -2.16 -4.93 -0.82
CA VAL A 522 -1.47 -4.34 -1.97
C VAL A 522 -1.62 -2.82 -1.96
N ASP A 523 -0.52 -2.11 -1.77
CA ASP A 523 -0.40 -0.65 -1.78
C ASP A 523 1.05 -0.21 -1.97
N TYR A 524 1.28 1.07 -2.20
CA TYR A 524 2.61 1.63 -2.38
C TYR A 524 3.42 1.84 -1.08
N GLY A 525 2.90 1.49 0.08
CA GLY A 525 3.66 1.39 1.32
C GLY A 525 4.43 0.07 1.40
N ALA A 526 3.81 -1.04 0.95
CA ALA A 526 4.43 -2.37 0.93
C ALA A 526 5.28 -2.63 -0.32
N MET A 527 4.87 -2.18 -1.51
CA MET A 527 5.53 -2.49 -2.78
C MET A 527 7.02 -2.11 -2.89
N PRO A 528 7.58 -1.13 -2.14
CA PRO A 528 9.03 -0.91 -2.11
C PRO A 528 9.86 -2.11 -1.65
N TYR A 529 9.26 -3.07 -0.98
CA TYR A 529 9.92 -4.27 -0.46
C TYR A 529 9.69 -5.50 -1.35
N PHE A 530 8.76 -5.42 -2.33
CA PHE A 530 8.32 -6.54 -3.16
C PHE A 530 8.45 -6.26 -4.67
N HIS A 531 8.62 -7.33 -5.44
CA HIS A 531 8.80 -7.28 -6.89
C HIS A 531 7.47 -7.42 -7.65
N SER A 532 6.54 -8.16 -7.06
CA SER A 532 5.21 -8.42 -7.60
C SER A 532 4.22 -8.69 -6.46
N PHE A 533 2.95 -8.81 -6.79
CA PHE A 533 1.92 -9.21 -5.84
C PHE A 533 0.95 -10.22 -6.44
N TRP A 534 0.35 -11.02 -5.57
CA TRP A 534 -0.72 -11.94 -5.92
C TRP A 534 -2.07 -11.21 -5.88
N PRO A 535 -2.75 -10.94 -7.02
CA PRO A 535 -3.93 -10.09 -7.02
C PRO A 535 -5.17 -10.79 -6.45
N SER A 536 -5.29 -12.12 -6.57
CA SER A 536 -6.44 -12.89 -6.09
C SER A 536 -6.17 -14.38 -6.11
N ASP A 537 -6.73 -15.10 -5.13
CA ASP A 537 -6.83 -16.56 -5.13
C ASP A 537 -7.89 -17.08 -6.14
N ASN A 538 -8.66 -16.18 -6.76
CA ASN A 538 -9.47 -16.52 -7.91
C ASN A 538 -8.60 -16.54 -9.17
N THR A 539 -8.30 -17.71 -9.69
CA THR A 539 -7.52 -17.91 -10.91
C THR A 539 -8.39 -18.31 -12.10
N ASP A 540 -9.73 -18.34 -11.97
CA ASP A 540 -10.63 -18.46 -13.13
C ASP A 540 -10.36 -17.28 -14.09
N PRO A 541 -9.98 -17.54 -15.36
CA PRO A 541 -9.66 -16.50 -16.33
C PRO A 541 -10.73 -15.40 -16.45
N LEU A 542 -12.02 -15.75 -16.39
CA LEU A 542 -13.10 -14.75 -16.43
C LEU A 542 -13.10 -13.81 -15.23
N GLY A 543 -12.81 -14.33 -14.05
CA GLY A 543 -12.65 -13.53 -12.85
C GLY A 543 -11.41 -12.64 -12.94
N ARG A 544 -10.30 -13.22 -13.39
CA ARG A 544 -9.00 -12.54 -13.50
C ARG A 544 -8.98 -11.39 -14.49
N ILE A 545 -9.73 -11.44 -15.59
CA ILE A 545 -9.89 -10.29 -16.50
C ILE A 545 -10.30 -9.04 -15.72
N LYS A 546 -11.33 -9.13 -14.87
CA LYS A 546 -11.82 -8.00 -14.08
C LYS A 546 -10.84 -7.58 -13.00
N ILE A 547 -10.27 -8.55 -12.28
CA ILE A 547 -9.35 -8.32 -11.16
C ILE A 547 -8.06 -7.69 -11.65
N GLN A 548 -7.41 -8.25 -12.68
CA GLN A 548 -6.17 -7.73 -13.25
C GLN A 548 -6.37 -6.34 -13.87
N TRP A 549 -7.48 -6.15 -14.59
CA TRP A 549 -7.85 -4.84 -15.12
C TRP A 549 -8.10 -3.81 -14.00
N GLY A 550 -8.76 -4.17 -12.91
CA GLY A 550 -8.97 -3.30 -11.76
C GLY A 550 -7.63 -2.82 -11.16
N PHE A 551 -6.69 -3.74 -10.94
CA PHE A 551 -5.35 -3.38 -10.42
C PHE A 551 -4.52 -2.59 -11.42
N SER A 552 -4.67 -2.82 -12.73
CA SER A 552 -3.94 -2.09 -13.76
C SER A 552 -4.23 -0.60 -13.83
N HIS A 553 -5.25 -0.09 -13.12
CA HIS A 553 -5.45 1.36 -12.98
C HIS A 553 -4.35 2.03 -12.15
N PHE A 554 -3.67 1.29 -11.29
CA PHE A 554 -2.64 1.84 -10.40
C PHE A 554 -1.29 1.11 -10.55
N PHE A 555 -1.27 -0.18 -10.86
CA PHE A 555 -0.06 -1.00 -10.84
C PHE A 555 0.34 -1.46 -12.25
N PRO A 556 1.63 -1.40 -12.62
CA PRO A 556 2.11 -1.89 -13.92
C PRO A 556 1.98 -3.42 -14.02
N ALA A 557 1.76 -3.90 -15.24
CA ALA A 557 1.44 -5.29 -15.53
C ALA A 557 2.49 -6.29 -15.00
N ASN A 558 3.78 -5.96 -15.06
CA ASN A 558 4.87 -6.82 -14.58
C ASN A 558 4.88 -7.03 -13.05
N THR A 559 4.05 -6.32 -12.30
CA THR A 559 3.88 -6.52 -10.86
C THR A 559 2.66 -7.36 -10.51
N ILE A 560 1.74 -7.58 -11.45
CA ILE A 560 0.50 -8.31 -11.24
C ILE A 560 0.73 -9.78 -11.59
N SER A 561 0.96 -10.65 -10.60
CA SER A 561 1.18 -12.08 -10.84
C SER A 561 -0.07 -12.76 -11.37
N ALA A 562 0.08 -13.51 -12.47
CA ALA A 562 -1.02 -14.15 -13.16
C ALA A 562 -0.66 -15.57 -13.57
N HIS A 563 -1.38 -16.56 -13.02
CA HIS A 563 -1.06 -17.97 -13.22
C HIS A 563 -2.11 -18.68 -14.09
N VAL A 564 -1.62 -19.55 -14.95
CA VAL A 564 -2.43 -20.53 -15.69
C VAL A 564 -2.84 -21.66 -14.74
N THR A 565 -4.15 -21.85 -14.54
CA THR A 565 -4.71 -22.93 -13.68
C THR A 565 -5.87 -23.65 -14.35
N ARG A 566 -6.46 -24.61 -13.65
CA ARG A 566 -7.70 -25.30 -14.05
C ARG A 566 -8.96 -24.71 -13.39
N MET A 567 -8.84 -23.67 -12.60
CA MET A 567 -10.00 -23.07 -11.94
C MET A 567 -11.02 -22.58 -12.99
N GLY A 568 -12.31 -22.77 -12.72
CA GLY A 568 -13.40 -22.42 -13.65
C GLY A 568 -13.56 -23.38 -14.82
N LYS A 569 -12.67 -24.38 -15.00
CA LYS A 569 -12.72 -25.38 -16.10
C LYS A 569 -12.79 -24.72 -17.49
N ARG A 570 -12.03 -23.66 -17.70
CA ARG A 570 -11.96 -22.93 -18.98
C ARG A 570 -11.02 -23.59 -19.96
N HIS A 571 -11.14 -23.23 -21.23
CA HIS A 571 -10.19 -23.65 -22.27
C HIS A 571 -8.78 -23.13 -21.90
N LEU A 572 -7.76 -23.98 -22.04
CA LEU A 572 -6.38 -23.67 -21.63
C LEU A 572 -5.86 -22.40 -22.30
N LYS A 573 -6.13 -22.23 -23.60
CA LYS A 573 -5.73 -21.02 -24.33
C LYS A 573 -6.25 -19.74 -23.67
N MET A 574 -7.51 -19.72 -23.20
CA MET A 574 -8.05 -18.55 -22.49
C MET A 574 -7.30 -18.28 -21.18
N ALA A 575 -6.97 -19.34 -20.43
CA ALA A 575 -6.19 -19.19 -19.21
C ALA A 575 -4.79 -18.62 -19.50
N ILE A 576 -4.14 -19.08 -20.55
CA ILE A 576 -2.85 -18.59 -21.04
C ILE A 576 -2.95 -17.11 -21.44
N ASP A 577 -3.91 -16.74 -22.30
CA ASP A 577 -4.06 -15.38 -22.84
C ASP A 577 -4.29 -14.37 -21.70
N VAL A 578 -5.09 -14.73 -20.70
CA VAL A 578 -5.33 -13.88 -19.53
C VAL A 578 -4.09 -13.78 -18.63
N ALA A 579 -3.36 -14.88 -18.43
CA ALA A 579 -2.15 -14.87 -17.62
C ALA A 579 -1.02 -14.03 -18.28
N LEU A 580 -0.92 -14.00 -19.61
CA LEU A 580 0.04 -13.18 -20.36
C LEU A 580 -0.19 -11.66 -20.20
N SER A 581 -1.32 -11.22 -19.65
CA SER A 581 -1.54 -9.80 -19.35
C SER A 581 -0.92 -9.32 -18.03
N GLY A 582 -0.17 -10.18 -17.33
CA GLY A 582 0.55 -9.88 -16.08
C GLY A 582 1.91 -10.58 -16.03
N ALA A 583 2.51 -10.66 -14.83
CA ALA A 583 3.69 -11.49 -14.60
C ALA A 583 3.29 -12.96 -14.67
N PHE A 584 3.64 -13.59 -15.79
CA PHE A 584 3.17 -14.91 -16.17
C PHE A 584 3.71 -16.01 -15.25
N GLY A 585 2.84 -16.92 -14.84
CA GLY A 585 3.18 -18.12 -14.07
C GLY A 585 2.21 -19.27 -14.33
N ILE A 586 2.48 -20.39 -13.70
CA ILE A 586 1.76 -21.65 -13.87
C ILE A 586 1.43 -22.21 -12.48
N ASP A 587 0.24 -22.75 -12.31
CA ASP A 587 -0.14 -23.50 -11.11
C ASP A 587 -1.02 -24.68 -11.54
N LEU A 588 -0.36 -25.74 -12.01
CA LEU A 588 -0.96 -26.94 -12.59
C LEU A 588 -0.15 -28.18 -12.24
N ALA A 589 -0.84 -29.31 -12.11
CA ALA A 589 -0.23 -30.63 -12.10
C ALA A 589 0.22 -30.97 -13.54
N LEU A 590 1.41 -30.50 -13.95
CA LEU A 590 1.93 -30.67 -15.31
C LEU A 590 2.12 -32.12 -15.72
N ASP A 591 2.34 -33.04 -14.78
CA ASP A 591 2.39 -34.46 -14.99
C ASP A 591 1.05 -35.05 -15.45
N LYS A 592 -0.07 -34.42 -15.07
CA LYS A 592 -1.42 -34.79 -15.49
C LYS A 592 -1.88 -34.07 -16.77
N ALA A 593 -1.10 -33.10 -17.26
CA ALA A 593 -1.40 -32.39 -18.51
C ALA A 593 -1.06 -33.26 -19.74
N THR A 594 -1.82 -33.11 -20.83
CA THR A 594 -1.53 -33.78 -22.09
C THR A 594 -0.26 -33.22 -22.72
N ALA A 595 0.32 -33.95 -23.70
CA ALA A 595 1.48 -33.46 -24.44
C ALA A 595 1.18 -32.15 -25.20
N GLU A 596 -0.03 -32.03 -25.75
CA GLU A 596 -0.50 -30.82 -26.43
C GLU A 596 -0.64 -29.63 -25.47
N GLU A 597 -1.22 -29.84 -24.29
CA GLU A 597 -1.33 -28.79 -23.27
C GLU A 597 0.04 -28.31 -22.79
N ARG A 598 0.98 -29.24 -22.56
CA ARG A 598 2.36 -28.87 -22.21
C ARG A 598 3.05 -28.08 -23.32
N ALA A 599 2.81 -28.43 -24.59
CA ALA A 599 3.33 -27.68 -25.72
C ALA A 599 2.76 -26.26 -25.80
N GLN A 600 1.43 -26.08 -25.60
CA GLN A 600 0.79 -24.76 -25.56
C GLN A 600 1.36 -23.87 -24.42
N ILE A 601 1.57 -24.45 -23.23
CA ILE A 601 2.19 -23.73 -22.11
C ILE A 601 3.65 -23.38 -22.44
N ALA A 602 4.42 -24.32 -22.98
CA ALA A 602 5.81 -24.07 -23.33
C ALA A 602 5.97 -22.99 -24.42
N ASP A 603 5.02 -22.89 -25.34
CA ASP A 603 5.01 -21.82 -26.34
C ASP A 603 4.67 -20.46 -25.70
N ALA A 604 3.75 -20.43 -24.73
CA ALA A 604 3.45 -19.21 -23.97
C ALA A 604 4.63 -18.72 -23.12
N VAL A 605 5.41 -19.65 -22.54
CA VAL A 605 6.61 -19.31 -21.74
C VAL A 605 7.69 -18.62 -22.59
N LYS A 606 7.73 -18.86 -23.89
CA LYS A 606 8.72 -18.25 -24.81
C LYS A 606 8.37 -16.81 -25.21
N LEU A 607 7.10 -16.40 -25.04
CA LEU A 607 6.62 -15.04 -25.35
C LEU A 607 7.03 -14.02 -24.30
#